data_ac19c396457488dc732b6cabc714336f
#
_entry.id   ac19c396457488dc732b6cabc714336f
#
_cell.length_a   1.000
_cell.length_b   1.000
_cell.length_c   1.000
_cell.angle_alpha   90.00
_cell.angle_beta   90.00
_cell.angle_gamma   90.00
#
_symmetry.space_group_name_H-M   'P 1'
#
loop_
_entity.id
_entity.type
_entity.pdbx_description
1 polymer ?
#
loop_
_entity_poly.entity_id
_entity_poly.type
_entity_poly.pdbx_seq_one_letter_code
_entity_poly.pdbx_strand_id
1 'polypeptide(L)'
;MQTDEAFRPGRRQVLAAGAAMLAMPAFVRARAASAHVVVVGGGFGGATAARYLRQLAPEVKVTLVEPATRFYTCPFSNLYLGGLRTFESIGHGYDGLRADGVEVVHARAEDVDATARTVRLSNGRTLKWDRLVLSPGIDFRWDALPGYDEAASWIAPHSWKAGKQTQLLYRQLRAMPDGGTFVMVIPDLP
;
A
#
# COMPACT_ATOMS: atom_id res chain seq x y z
N MET A 1 -44.04 56.85 18.38
CA MET A 1 -44.23 56.49 16.96
C MET A 1 -42.82 56.59 16.32
N GLN A 2 -42.08 55.49 16.35
CA GLN A 2 -40.69 55.43 15.88
C GLN A 2 -40.72 54.80 14.48
N THR A 3 -40.32 55.58 13.50
CA THR A 3 -40.28 55.14 12.09
C THR A 3 -38.99 54.29 11.88
N ASP A 4 -39.20 53.07 11.50
CA ASP A 4 -38.18 52.07 11.14
C ASP A 4 -37.59 52.49 9.78
N GLU A 5 -36.39 53.08 9.74
CA GLU A 5 -35.63 53.36 8.52
C GLU A 5 -34.91 52.08 8.09
N ALA A 6 -35.49 51.41 7.12
CA ALA A 6 -34.87 50.25 6.49
C ALA A 6 -33.55 50.63 5.80
N PHE A 7 -32.41 50.08 6.28
CA PHE A 7 -31.09 50.24 5.70
C PHE A 7 -31.08 49.74 4.24
N ARG A 8 -30.89 50.66 3.28
CA ARG A 8 -30.73 50.36 1.85
C ARG A 8 -29.25 50.51 1.46
N PRO A 9 -28.50 49.43 1.28
CA PRO A 9 -27.10 49.55 0.87
C PRO A 9 -26.98 50.11 -0.55
N GLY A 10 -26.09 51.07 -0.74
CA GLY A 10 -25.83 51.70 -2.03
C GLY A 10 -25.16 50.71 -3.03
N ARG A 11 -25.41 50.92 -4.33
CA ARG A 11 -24.87 50.09 -5.43
C ARG A 11 -23.35 49.80 -5.32
N ARG A 12 -22.57 50.75 -4.81
CA ARG A 12 -21.12 50.60 -4.61
C ARG A 12 -20.77 49.64 -3.48
N GLN A 13 -21.57 49.55 -2.42
CA GLN A 13 -21.37 48.62 -1.30
C GLN A 13 -21.71 47.17 -1.67
N VAL A 14 -22.71 46.97 -2.52
CA VAL A 14 -23.08 45.64 -3.05
C VAL A 14 -22.01 45.11 -4.01
N LEU A 15 -21.40 45.97 -4.83
CA LEU A 15 -20.31 45.59 -5.74
C LEU A 15 -19.01 45.26 -4.99
N ALA A 16 -18.69 45.99 -3.91
CA ALA A 16 -17.53 45.70 -3.08
C ALA A 16 -17.67 44.39 -2.28
N ALA A 17 -18.85 44.04 -1.79
CA ALA A 17 -19.15 42.79 -1.12
C ALA A 17 -19.12 41.60 -2.10
N GLY A 18 -19.56 41.76 -3.35
CA GLY A 18 -19.52 40.76 -4.40
C GLY A 18 -18.09 40.39 -4.85
N ALA A 19 -17.19 41.39 -4.92
CA ALA A 19 -15.78 41.15 -5.30
C ALA A 19 -15.00 40.42 -4.21
N ALA A 20 -15.30 40.63 -2.93
CA ALA A 20 -14.66 39.93 -1.81
C ALA A 20 -15.07 38.45 -1.72
N MET A 21 -16.29 38.07 -2.12
CA MET A 21 -16.75 36.68 -2.13
C MET A 21 -16.16 35.85 -3.29
N LEU A 22 -15.75 36.47 -4.41
CA LEU A 22 -15.14 35.78 -5.53
C LEU A 22 -13.63 35.47 -5.33
N ALA A 23 -12.97 36.16 -4.39
CA ALA A 23 -11.54 35.95 -4.09
C ALA A 23 -11.29 34.84 -3.05
N MET A 24 -12.26 34.53 -2.19
CA MET A 24 -12.07 33.52 -1.14
C MET A 24 -11.89 32.06 -1.62
N PRO A 25 -12.60 31.56 -2.66
CA PRO A 25 -12.45 30.18 -3.06
C PRO A 25 -11.07 29.87 -3.70
N ALA A 26 -10.38 30.82 -4.28
CA ALA A 26 -9.08 30.63 -4.89
C ALA A 26 -7.95 30.38 -3.86
N PHE A 27 -8.00 31.06 -2.72
CA PHE A 27 -7.00 30.88 -1.66
C PHE A 27 -7.16 29.57 -0.89
N VAL A 28 -8.38 29.08 -0.70
CA VAL A 28 -8.64 27.79 -0.06
C VAL A 28 -8.23 26.62 -0.98
N ARG A 29 -8.42 26.77 -2.29
CA ARG A 29 -8.08 25.74 -3.29
C ARG A 29 -6.57 25.62 -3.52
N ALA A 30 -5.83 26.72 -3.45
CA ALA A 30 -4.37 26.72 -3.64
C ALA A 30 -3.60 26.03 -2.50
N ARG A 31 -4.16 25.94 -1.29
CA ARG A 31 -3.53 25.32 -0.13
C ARG A 31 -3.80 23.80 -0.01
N ALA A 32 -4.83 23.29 -0.68
CA ALA A 32 -5.18 21.87 -0.69
C ALA A 32 -4.40 21.06 -1.73
N ALA A 33 -3.75 21.71 -2.68
CA ALA A 33 -3.24 21.08 -3.91
C ALA A 33 -1.84 20.45 -3.80
N SER A 34 -1.28 20.23 -2.61
CA SER A 34 0.10 19.73 -2.51
C SER A 34 0.39 18.72 -1.41
N ALA A 35 -0.61 18.21 -0.71
CA ALA A 35 -0.36 17.18 0.30
C ALA A 35 0.19 15.90 -0.37
N HIS A 36 1.30 15.40 0.15
CA HIS A 36 1.95 14.19 -0.33
C HIS A 36 1.83 13.08 0.70
N VAL A 37 1.17 11.99 0.33
CA VAL A 37 1.10 10.77 1.14
C VAL A 37 2.06 9.75 0.56
N VAL A 38 2.98 9.28 1.37
CA VAL A 38 3.85 8.14 1.04
C VAL A 38 3.29 6.90 1.72
N VAL A 39 3.11 5.83 0.95
CA VAL A 39 2.66 4.51 1.42
C VAL A 39 3.81 3.54 1.26
N VAL A 40 4.29 2.95 2.35
CA VAL A 40 5.35 1.94 2.34
C VAL A 40 4.74 0.55 2.47
N GLY A 41 4.98 -0.28 1.46
CA GLY A 41 4.46 -1.64 1.32
C GLY A 41 3.24 -1.72 0.40
N GLY A 42 3.34 -2.58 -0.62
CA GLY A 42 2.35 -2.77 -1.69
C GLY A 42 1.48 -4.02 -1.53
N GLY A 43 1.42 -4.61 -0.34
CA GLY A 43 0.50 -5.70 -0.02
C GLY A 43 -0.95 -5.24 0.12
N PHE A 44 -1.81 -6.06 0.72
CA PHE A 44 -3.24 -5.76 0.86
C PHE A 44 -3.51 -4.39 1.50
N GLY A 45 -2.86 -4.09 2.64
CA GLY A 45 -3.10 -2.85 3.37
C GLY A 45 -2.66 -1.61 2.58
N GLY A 46 -1.39 -1.59 2.13
CA GLY A 46 -0.84 -0.41 1.46
C GLY A 46 -1.42 -0.16 0.08
N ALA A 47 -1.62 -1.20 -0.73
CA ALA A 47 -2.25 -1.06 -2.04
C ALA A 47 -3.70 -0.55 -1.92
N THR A 48 -4.46 -1.07 -0.95
CA THR A 48 -5.82 -0.61 -0.65
C THR A 48 -5.82 0.84 -0.19
N ALA A 49 -4.94 1.19 0.76
CA ALA A 49 -4.83 2.57 1.25
C ALA A 49 -4.48 3.55 0.12
N ALA A 50 -3.50 3.21 -0.72
CA ALA A 50 -3.08 4.04 -1.85
C ALA A 50 -4.24 4.27 -2.85
N ARG A 51 -4.99 3.21 -3.17
CA ARG A 51 -6.14 3.28 -4.08
C ARG A 51 -7.24 4.18 -3.53
N TYR A 52 -7.68 3.93 -2.29
CA TYR A 52 -8.77 4.71 -1.70
C TYR A 52 -8.38 6.16 -1.45
N LEU A 53 -7.12 6.45 -1.11
CA LEU A 53 -6.64 7.82 -1.03
C LEU A 53 -6.82 8.55 -2.36
N ARG A 54 -6.47 7.92 -3.49
CA ARG A 54 -6.67 8.53 -4.82
C ARG A 54 -8.14 8.69 -5.19
N GLN A 55 -9.00 7.75 -4.80
CA GLN A 55 -10.44 7.82 -5.09
C GLN A 55 -11.17 8.88 -4.24
N LEU A 56 -10.82 9.00 -2.96
CA LEU A 56 -11.53 9.88 -2.02
C LEU A 56 -10.93 11.28 -1.95
N ALA A 57 -9.65 11.45 -2.30
CA ALA A 57 -8.92 12.71 -2.28
C ALA A 57 -8.01 12.84 -3.54
N PRO A 58 -8.62 13.03 -4.72
CA PRO A 58 -7.87 13.05 -5.99
C PRO A 58 -6.86 14.18 -6.11
N GLU A 59 -6.94 15.21 -5.29
CA GLU A 59 -5.98 16.31 -5.20
C GLU A 59 -4.69 15.93 -4.46
N VAL A 60 -4.71 14.85 -3.66
CA VAL A 60 -3.55 14.41 -2.87
C VAL A 60 -2.60 13.60 -3.78
N LYS A 61 -1.31 13.94 -3.75
CA LYS A 61 -0.28 13.11 -4.36
C LYS A 61 -0.08 11.85 -3.51
N VAL A 62 -0.12 10.66 -4.14
CA VAL A 62 0.13 9.38 -3.46
C VAL A 62 1.30 8.67 -4.15
N THR A 63 2.34 8.32 -3.36
CA THR A 63 3.47 7.51 -3.81
C THR A 63 3.48 6.21 -3.03
N LEU A 64 3.39 5.08 -3.72
CA LEU A 64 3.55 3.73 -3.16
C LEU A 64 5.00 3.28 -3.34
N VAL A 65 5.64 2.89 -2.26
CA VAL A 65 6.99 2.31 -2.24
C VAL A 65 6.88 0.82 -1.98
N GLU A 66 7.27 0.01 -2.98
CA GLU A 66 7.22 -1.45 -2.91
C GLU A 66 8.34 -2.07 -3.74
N PRO A 67 9.25 -2.86 -3.16
CA PRO A 67 10.36 -3.45 -3.91
C PRO A 67 9.92 -4.46 -4.97
N ALA A 68 8.87 -5.24 -4.71
CA ALA A 68 8.39 -6.24 -5.65
C ALA A 68 7.57 -5.62 -6.78
N THR A 69 7.70 -6.17 -7.98
CA THR A 69 6.87 -5.78 -9.14
C THR A 69 5.53 -6.49 -9.17
N ARG A 70 5.40 -7.58 -8.40
CA ARG A 70 4.17 -8.35 -8.23
C ARG A 70 4.01 -8.78 -6.77
N PHE A 71 2.81 -8.69 -6.28
CA PHE A 71 2.39 -9.23 -5.01
C PHE A 71 1.63 -10.54 -5.24
N TYR A 72 2.01 -11.61 -4.53
CA TYR A 72 1.31 -12.89 -4.57
C TYR A 72 0.47 -13.06 -3.31
N THR A 73 -0.81 -13.39 -3.49
CA THR A 73 -1.75 -13.49 -2.38
C THR A 73 -1.68 -14.86 -1.72
N CYS A 74 -1.63 -14.89 -0.37
CA CYS A 74 -1.78 -16.13 0.39
C CYS A 74 -3.21 -16.70 0.23
N PRO A 75 -4.29 -15.91 0.30
CA PRO A 75 -5.61 -16.36 -0.13
C PRO A 75 -5.57 -16.96 -1.54
N PHE A 76 -6.19 -18.13 -1.68
CA PHE A 76 -6.21 -18.98 -2.89
C PHE A 76 -4.88 -19.67 -3.27
N SER A 77 -3.79 -19.49 -2.51
CA SER A 77 -2.57 -20.27 -2.73
C SER A 77 -2.79 -21.77 -2.48
N ASN A 78 -3.70 -22.13 -1.60
CA ASN A 78 -4.15 -23.51 -1.39
C ASN A 78 -4.79 -24.11 -2.65
N LEU A 79 -5.53 -23.34 -3.45
CA LEU A 79 -6.08 -23.81 -4.71
C LEU A 79 -5.00 -24.02 -5.78
N TYR A 80 -3.94 -23.19 -5.74
CA TYR A 80 -2.76 -23.44 -6.56
C TYR A 80 -2.06 -24.74 -6.15
N LEU A 81 -1.84 -24.95 -4.84
CA LEU A 81 -1.22 -26.20 -4.34
C LEU A 81 -2.06 -27.43 -4.70
N GLY A 82 -3.39 -27.32 -4.70
CA GLY A 82 -4.30 -28.37 -5.15
C GLY A 82 -4.42 -28.52 -6.68
N GLY A 83 -3.70 -27.70 -7.47
CA GLY A 83 -3.74 -27.76 -8.94
C GLY A 83 -5.02 -27.17 -9.57
N LEU A 84 -5.85 -26.46 -8.80
CA LEU A 84 -7.13 -25.88 -9.26
C LEU A 84 -6.96 -24.47 -9.82
N ARG A 85 -5.80 -23.83 -9.61
CA ARG A 85 -5.45 -22.50 -10.13
C ARG A 85 -4.02 -22.45 -10.61
N THR A 86 -3.71 -21.51 -11.51
CA THR A 86 -2.32 -21.23 -11.89
C THR A 86 -1.69 -20.28 -10.87
N PHE A 87 -0.36 -20.29 -10.78
CA PHE A 87 0.38 -19.38 -9.89
C PHE A 87 0.18 -17.91 -10.26
N GLU A 88 0.10 -17.63 -11.56
CA GLU A 88 -0.12 -16.29 -12.11
C GLU A 88 -1.46 -15.71 -11.66
N SER A 89 -2.48 -16.54 -11.47
CA SER A 89 -3.83 -16.12 -11.08
C SER A 89 -3.92 -15.55 -9.65
N ILE A 90 -2.92 -15.82 -8.80
CA ILE A 90 -2.80 -15.27 -7.45
C ILE A 90 -1.77 -14.13 -7.36
N GLY A 91 -1.18 -13.74 -8.50
CA GLY A 91 -0.20 -12.67 -8.61
C GLY A 91 -0.81 -11.40 -9.16
N HIS A 92 -0.61 -10.27 -8.47
CA HIS A 92 -1.16 -8.95 -8.85
C HIS A 92 -0.03 -7.95 -9.05
N GLY A 93 -0.06 -7.24 -10.19
CA GLY A 93 0.81 -6.10 -10.46
C GLY A 93 0.21 -4.80 -9.93
N TYR A 94 0.89 -3.69 -10.20
CA TYR A 94 0.51 -2.36 -9.70
C TYR A 94 -0.03 -1.43 -10.80
N ASP A 95 -0.30 -1.96 -12.01
CA ASP A 95 -0.74 -1.14 -13.14
C ASP A 95 -2.11 -0.49 -12.89
N GLY A 96 -3.02 -1.19 -12.17
CA GLY A 96 -4.28 -0.62 -11.74
C GLY A 96 -4.10 0.60 -10.82
N LEU A 97 -3.14 0.55 -9.89
CA LEU A 97 -2.82 1.70 -9.03
C LEU A 97 -2.20 2.86 -9.83
N ARG A 98 -1.35 2.56 -10.83
CA ARG A 98 -0.80 3.59 -11.73
C ARG A 98 -1.92 4.25 -12.54
N ALA A 99 -2.87 3.47 -13.05
CA ALA A 99 -4.04 3.99 -13.76
C ALA A 99 -4.91 4.88 -12.85
N ASP A 100 -5.00 4.55 -11.56
CA ASP A 100 -5.69 5.38 -10.55
C ASP A 100 -4.86 6.64 -10.15
N GLY A 101 -3.67 6.86 -10.75
CA GLY A 101 -2.82 8.02 -10.50
C GLY A 101 -1.90 7.90 -9.29
N VAL A 102 -1.62 6.67 -8.81
CA VAL A 102 -0.59 6.42 -7.80
C VAL A 102 0.78 6.35 -8.45
N GLU A 103 1.76 7.11 -7.95
CA GLU A 103 3.17 6.94 -8.30
C GLU A 103 3.70 5.67 -7.63
N VAL A 104 4.02 4.62 -8.40
CA VAL A 104 4.59 3.37 -7.86
C VAL A 104 6.09 3.37 -8.04
N VAL A 105 6.84 3.30 -6.93
CA VAL A 105 8.30 3.25 -6.87
C VAL A 105 8.75 1.88 -6.42
N HIS A 106 9.39 1.13 -7.33
CA HIS A 106 9.97 -0.17 -6.99
C HIS A 106 11.33 0.02 -6.33
N ALA A 107 11.29 0.15 -5.00
CA ALA A 107 12.46 0.27 -4.13
C ALA A 107 12.09 -0.20 -2.71
N ARG A 108 13.09 -0.58 -1.92
CA ARG A 108 12.94 -0.82 -0.48
C ARG A 108 13.00 0.51 0.26
N ALA A 109 12.11 0.73 1.24
CA ALA A 109 12.27 1.78 2.24
C ALA A 109 13.35 1.30 3.24
N GLU A 110 14.44 2.04 3.36
CA GLU A 110 15.57 1.67 4.22
C GLU A 110 15.56 2.41 5.53
N ASP A 111 15.07 3.65 5.51
CA ASP A 111 15.05 4.49 6.69
C ASP A 111 13.86 5.45 6.66
N VAL A 112 13.29 5.71 7.83
CA VAL A 112 12.15 6.62 8.02
C VAL A 112 12.48 7.62 9.10
N ASP A 113 12.71 8.88 8.72
CA ASP A 113 12.86 9.99 9.64
C ASP A 113 11.52 10.69 9.86
N ALA A 114 10.91 10.44 11.01
CA ALA A 114 9.63 11.02 11.38
C ALA A 114 9.72 12.53 11.68
N THR A 115 10.89 13.01 12.12
CA THR A 115 11.13 14.43 12.44
C THR A 115 11.30 15.24 11.17
N ALA A 116 12.18 14.78 10.27
CA ALA A 116 12.38 15.40 8.96
C ALA A 116 11.26 15.10 7.97
N ARG A 117 10.37 14.15 8.29
CA ARG A 117 9.31 13.62 7.42
C ARG A 117 9.85 13.15 6.08
N THR A 118 10.83 12.25 6.13
CA THR A 118 11.46 11.68 4.94
C THR A 118 11.52 10.17 5.01
N VAL A 119 11.51 9.54 3.84
CA VAL A 119 11.79 8.11 3.65
C VAL A 119 12.95 7.99 2.67
N ARG A 120 14.04 7.36 3.09
CA ARG A 120 15.19 7.01 2.23
C ARG A 120 14.96 5.65 1.59
N LEU A 121 15.20 5.57 0.29
CA LEU A 121 14.97 4.38 -0.53
C LEU A 121 16.28 3.75 -0.98
N SER A 122 16.27 2.43 -1.22
CA SER A 122 17.41 1.64 -1.68
C SER A 122 17.98 2.05 -3.05
N ASN A 123 17.23 2.83 -3.83
CA ASN A 123 17.69 3.40 -5.10
C ASN A 123 18.31 4.80 -4.96
N GLY A 124 18.61 5.24 -3.73
CA GLY A 124 19.21 6.53 -3.41
C GLY A 124 18.23 7.70 -3.36
N ARG A 125 16.96 7.52 -3.75
CA ARG A 125 15.95 8.60 -3.64
C ARG A 125 15.54 8.81 -2.19
N THR A 126 15.23 10.06 -1.85
CA THR A 126 14.58 10.44 -0.58
C THR A 126 13.24 11.09 -0.90
N LEU A 127 12.18 10.56 -0.33
CA LEU A 127 10.82 11.09 -0.47
C LEU A 127 10.46 11.89 0.78
N LYS A 128 10.00 13.14 0.58
CA LYS A 128 9.33 13.93 1.62
C LYS A 128 7.86 13.60 1.66
N TRP A 129 7.25 13.64 2.84
CA TRP A 129 5.84 13.33 3.01
C TRP A 129 5.16 14.27 4.01
N ASP A 130 3.85 14.52 3.81
CA ASP A 130 2.97 15.18 4.76
C ASP A 130 2.29 14.17 5.67
N ARG A 131 2.01 12.97 5.12
CA ARG A 131 1.49 11.80 5.84
C ARG A 131 2.20 10.54 5.36
N LEU A 132 2.42 9.63 6.27
CA LEU A 132 3.04 8.33 6.00
C LEU A 132 2.11 7.20 6.42
N VAL A 133 1.95 6.22 5.53
CA VAL A 133 1.28 4.95 5.82
C VAL A 133 2.34 3.86 5.81
N LEU A 134 2.52 3.18 6.94
CA LEU A 134 3.43 2.04 7.06
C LEU A 134 2.64 0.74 7.00
N SER A 135 2.90 -0.06 5.98
CA SER A 135 2.23 -1.34 5.70
C SER A 135 3.25 -2.39 5.26
N PRO A 136 4.33 -2.62 6.02
CA PRO A 136 5.48 -3.43 5.58
C PRO A 136 5.13 -4.93 5.43
N GLY A 137 3.99 -5.36 5.95
CA GLY A 137 3.59 -6.77 5.95
C GLY A 137 4.24 -7.56 7.07
N ILE A 138 4.41 -8.87 6.82
CA ILE A 138 5.00 -9.82 7.76
C ILE A 138 6.28 -10.42 7.18
N ASP A 139 7.15 -10.89 8.05
CA ASP A 139 8.29 -11.72 7.71
C ASP A 139 8.47 -12.82 8.74
N PHE A 140 9.42 -13.76 8.50
CA PHE A 140 9.65 -14.91 9.36
C PHE A 140 10.67 -14.59 10.45
N ARG A 141 10.45 -15.15 11.61
CA ARG A 141 11.43 -15.26 12.68
C ARG A 141 12.14 -16.61 12.50
N TRP A 142 13.20 -16.63 11.69
CA TRP A 142 13.92 -17.84 11.35
C TRP A 142 14.58 -18.54 12.54
N ASP A 143 14.79 -17.81 13.65
CA ASP A 143 15.33 -18.30 14.91
C ASP A 143 14.28 -18.95 15.84
N ALA A 144 13.00 -18.89 15.49
CA ALA A 144 11.93 -19.38 16.34
C ALA A 144 11.84 -20.91 16.41
N LEU A 145 12.31 -21.61 15.39
CA LEU A 145 12.34 -23.08 15.34
C LEU A 145 13.78 -23.55 15.17
N PRO A 146 14.38 -24.22 16.17
CA PRO A 146 15.75 -24.72 16.07
C PRO A 146 15.98 -25.59 14.82
N GLY A 147 16.98 -25.24 14.03
CA GLY A 147 17.34 -25.97 12.81
C GLY A 147 16.50 -25.60 11.57
N TYR A 148 15.55 -24.67 11.69
CA TYR A 148 14.77 -24.17 10.57
C TYR A 148 15.11 -22.71 10.28
N ASP A 149 16.02 -22.50 9.37
CA ASP A 149 16.43 -21.20 8.85
C ASP A 149 15.94 -20.97 7.41
N GLU A 150 16.33 -19.83 6.80
CA GLU A 150 15.98 -19.54 5.42
C GLU A 150 16.50 -20.62 4.45
N ALA A 151 17.70 -21.18 4.69
CA ALA A 151 18.26 -22.24 3.85
C ALA A 151 17.46 -23.54 3.97
N ALA A 152 17.09 -23.94 5.19
CA ALA A 152 16.24 -25.11 5.44
C ALA A 152 14.86 -24.98 4.79
N SER A 153 14.33 -23.78 4.66
CA SER A 153 13.04 -23.52 4.01
C SER A 153 13.04 -23.90 2.51
N TRP A 154 14.22 -23.96 1.86
CA TRP A 154 14.33 -24.42 0.47
C TRP A 154 14.34 -25.94 0.34
N ILE A 155 14.40 -26.66 1.44
CA ILE A 155 14.26 -28.12 1.51
C ILE A 155 12.86 -28.47 1.99
N ALA A 156 12.43 -27.86 3.11
CA ALA A 156 11.12 -28.01 3.72
C ALA A 156 10.35 -26.67 3.62
N PRO A 157 9.65 -26.39 2.51
CA PRO A 157 9.04 -25.09 2.27
C PRO A 157 7.86 -24.82 3.18
N HIS A 158 7.69 -23.54 3.54
CA HIS A 158 6.50 -23.05 4.22
C HIS A 158 5.40 -22.64 3.21
N SER A 159 4.16 -22.50 3.68
CA SER A 159 3.02 -22.03 2.88
C SER A 159 2.39 -20.71 3.38
N TRP A 160 3.03 -20.03 4.35
CA TRP A 160 2.48 -18.82 4.98
C TRP A 160 2.60 -17.56 4.11
N LYS A 161 3.67 -17.44 3.36
CA LYS A 161 3.95 -16.29 2.49
C LYS A 161 3.98 -16.78 1.05
N ALA A 162 2.97 -16.42 0.26
CA ALA A 162 2.89 -16.86 -1.12
C ALA A 162 4.07 -16.31 -1.95
N GLY A 163 4.63 -17.16 -2.82
CA GLY A 163 5.77 -16.81 -3.64
C GLY A 163 6.54 -18.03 -4.11
N LYS A 164 7.87 -17.91 -4.19
CA LYS A 164 8.77 -19.00 -4.64
C LYS A 164 8.66 -20.26 -3.78
N GLN A 165 8.44 -20.12 -2.48
CA GLN A 165 8.24 -21.24 -1.56
C GLN A 165 6.96 -22.02 -1.90
N THR A 166 5.88 -21.34 -2.25
CA THR A 166 4.62 -21.96 -2.69
C THR A 166 4.82 -22.77 -3.97
N GLN A 167 5.60 -22.25 -4.92
CA GLN A 167 5.94 -22.97 -6.15
C GLN A 167 6.81 -24.19 -5.87
N LEU A 168 7.76 -24.09 -4.92
CA LEU A 168 8.60 -25.21 -4.51
C LEU A 168 7.75 -26.32 -3.88
N LEU A 169 6.87 -25.96 -2.94
CA LEU A 169 5.95 -26.88 -2.29
C LEU A 169 5.05 -27.59 -3.32
N TYR A 170 4.50 -26.83 -4.27
CA TYR A 170 3.69 -27.41 -5.36
C TYR A 170 4.46 -28.46 -6.15
N ARG A 171 5.72 -28.16 -6.55
CA ARG A 171 6.55 -29.14 -7.28
C ARG A 171 6.83 -30.40 -6.46
N GLN A 172 7.11 -30.25 -5.16
CA GLN A 172 7.33 -31.40 -4.26
C GLN A 172 6.07 -32.25 -4.11
N LEU A 173 4.91 -31.63 -3.93
CA LEU A 173 3.62 -32.35 -3.87
C LEU A 173 3.33 -33.11 -5.17
N ARG A 174 3.60 -32.51 -6.32
CA ARG A 174 3.38 -33.15 -7.63
C ARG A 174 4.38 -34.26 -7.94
N ALA A 175 5.56 -34.22 -7.35
CA ALA A 175 6.60 -35.24 -7.52
C ALA A 175 6.47 -36.42 -6.50
N MET A 176 5.60 -36.25 -5.51
CA MET A 176 5.41 -37.28 -4.48
C MET A 176 4.70 -38.52 -5.09
N PRO A 177 5.23 -39.75 -4.88
CA PRO A 177 4.54 -40.95 -5.34
C PRO A 177 3.23 -41.18 -4.57
N ASP A 178 2.32 -41.95 -5.19
CA ASP A 178 1.08 -42.35 -4.52
C ASP A 178 1.41 -43.15 -3.26
N GLY A 179 0.76 -42.80 -2.15
CA GLY A 179 1.04 -43.38 -0.82
C GLY A 179 2.25 -42.78 -0.11
N GLY A 180 2.89 -41.75 -0.70
CA GLY A 180 3.98 -41.02 -0.05
C GLY A 180 3.57 -40.35 1.26
N THR A 181 4.53 -40.14 2.16
CA THR A 181 4.28 -39.51 3.45
C THR A 181 4.45 -37.99 3.35
N PHE A 182 3.42 -37.22 3.72
CA PHE A 182 3.48 -35.78 3.92
C PHE A 182 3.57 -35.46 5.40
N VAL A 183 4.59 -34.71 5.82
CA VAL A 183 4.78 -34.29 7.20
C VAL A 183 4.59 -32.78 7.30
N MET A 184 3.69 -32.33 8.18
CA MET A 184 3.50 -30.93 8.51
C MET A 184 3.96 -30.69 9.94
N VAL A 185 4.94 -29.80 10.11
CA VAL A 185 5.40 -29.36 11.43
C VAL A 185 4.79 -28.00 11.72
N ILE A 186 4.08 -27.92 12.82
CA ILE A 186 3.48 -26.67 13.33
C ILE A 186 4.31 -26.27 14.55
N PRO A 187 4.99 -25.12 14.55
CA PRO A 187 5.70 -24.66 15.74
C PRO A 187 4.71 -24.36 16.85
N ASP A 188 5.12 -24.57 18.09
CA ASP A 188 4.33 -24.17 19.26
C ASP A 188 4.09 -22.65 19.22
N LEU A 189 2.86 -22.25 19.42
CA LEU A 189 2.52 -20.84 19.60
C LEU A 189 3.03 -20.40 20.98
N PRO A 190 3.69 -19.23 21.08
CA PRO A 190 4.10 -18.68 22.36
C PRO A 190 2.89 -18.26 23.21
#